data_c76ff8727777ab09b340898834597d85
#
_entry.id   c76ff8727777ab09b340898834597d85
#
_cell.length_a   1.000
_cell.length_b   1.000
_cell.length_c   1.000
_cell.angle_alpha   90.00
_cell.angle_beta   90.00
_cell.angle_gamma   90.00
#
_symmetry.space_group_name_H-M   'P 1'
#
loop_
_entity.id
_entity.type
_entity.pdbx_description
1 polymer ?
#
loop_
_entity_poly.entity_id
_entity_poly.type
_entity_poly.pdbx_seq_one_letter_code
_entity_poly.pdbx_strand_id
1 'polypeptide(L)'
;MIEATSCGGVVIFRGKILVLYKNYKNKYEGWVLPKGTVEAGEEYKETALREVKEETGVSASIIKYIGKSQYSFNTPQDMVEKDVHWYLMMADSYYSKPQREE
;
A
#
# COMPACT_ATOMS: atom_id res chain seq x y z
N MET A 1 -20.64 11.51 -3.90
CA MET A 1 -19.19 11.21 -3.88
C MET A 1 -18.86 10.32 -2.70
N ILE A 2 -18.04 9.33 -2.95
CA ILE A 2 -17.62 8.38 -1.93
C ILE A 2 -16.18 8.69 -1.55
N GLU A 3 -15.89 8.70 -0.26
CA GLU A 3 -14.53 8.88 0.22
C GLU A 3 -14.01 7.57 0.79
N ALA A 4 -12.80 7.24 0.43
CA ALA A 4 -12.18 6.01 0.92
C ALA A 4 -10.76 6.30 1.37
N THR A 5 -10.28 5.52 2.32
CA THR A 5 -8.96 5.72 2.91
C THR A 5 -8.16 4.44 2.81
N SER A 6 -6.94 4.57 2.32
CA SER A 6 -5.97 3.48 2.28
C SER A 6 -4.71 3.91 3.00
N CYS A 7 -3.91 2.92 3.37
CA CYS A 7 -2.61 3.17 3.96
C CYS A 7 -1.60 2.23 3.35
N GLY A 8 -0.36 2.68 3.26
CA GLY A 8 0.66 1.86 2.68
C GLY A 8 2.05 2.25 3.16
N GLY A 9 3.04 1.60 2.61
CA GLY A 9 4.39 1.77 3.06
C GLY A 9 5.40 1.98 1.95
N VAL A 10 6.35 2.85 2.24
CA VAL A 10 7.58 2.97 1.49
C VAL A 10 8.63 2.22 2.30
N VAL A 11 8.92 1.01 1.87
CA VAL A 11 9.71 0.07 2.67
C VAL A 11 11.14 0.05 2.14
N ILE A 12 12.09 0.30 3.03
CA ILE A 12 13.50 0.38 2.67
C ILE A 12 14.25 -0.79 3.26
N PHE A 13 15.13 -1.36 2.46
CA PHE A 13 16.07 -2.37 2.93
C PHE A 13 17.37 -2.23 2.15
N ARG A 14 18.45 -1.94 2.86
CA ARG A 14 19.78 -1.81 2.25
C ARG A 14 19.79 -0.85 1.08
N GLY A 15 19.14 0.30 1.27
CA GLY A 15 19.14 1.35 0.26
C GLY A 15 18.22 1.14 -0.91
N LYS A 16 17.37 0.12 -0.85
CA LYS A 16 16.42 -0.18 -1.92
C LYS A 16 15.00 -0.04 -1.43
N ILE A 17 14.10 0.27 -2.35
CA ILE A 17 12.69 0.44 -2.02
C ILE A 17 11.92 -0.74 -2.59
N LEU A 18 11.03 -1.28 -1.78
CA LEU A 18 10.19 -2.41 -2.17
C LEU A 18 9.04 -1.94 -3.03
N VAL A 19 8.92 -2.48 -4.22
CA VAL A 19 7.82 -2.16 -5.12
C VAL A 19 7.19 -3.42 -5.66
N LEU A 20 5.96 -3.28 -6.14
CA LEU A 20 5.20 -4.38 -6.71
C LEU A 20 4.91 -4.08 -8.16
N TYR A 21 4.89 -5.11 -8.99
CA TYR A 21 4.46 -4.95 -10.38
C TYR A 21 3.02 -5.45 -10.48
N LYS A 22 2.15 -4.59 -10.96
CA LYS A 22 0.75 -4.95 -11.11
C LYS A 22 0.26 -4.71 -12.52
N ASN A 23 -0.65 -5.57 -12.95
CA ASN A 23 -1.27 -5.48 -14.25
C ASN A 23 -2.77 -5.57 -14.04
N TYR A 24 -3.45 -4.44 -14.17
CA TYR A 24 -4.89 -4.37 -13.98
C TYR A 24 -5.58 -4.40 -15.32
N LYS A 25 -5.59 -5.50 -15.96
CA LYS A 25 -6.27 -5.76 -17.24
C LYS A 25 -6.78 -4.51 -17.94
N ASN A 26 -6.06 -4.04 -18.94
CA ASN A 26 -6.49 -2.94 -19.80
C ASN A 26 -6.68 -1.62 -19.09
N LYS A 27 -6.22 -1.51 -17.83
CA LYS A 27 -6.33 -0.26 -17.10
C LYS A 27 -5.00 0.31 -16.73
N TYR A 28 -4.20 -0.48 -16.05
CA TYR A 28 -2.91 0.01 -15.59
C TYR A 28 -1.95 -1.15 -15.46
N GLU A 29 -0.75 -0.92 -15.90
CA GLU A 29 0.31 -1.91 -15.76
C GLU A 29 1.57 -1.17 -15.36
N GLY A 30 2.19 -1.59 -14.28
CA GLY A 30 3.42 -0.94 -13.85
C GLY A 30 3.75 -1.23 -12.40
N TRP A 31 4.69 -0.46 -11.90
CA TRP A 31 5.22 -0.63 -10.54
C TRP A 31 4.44 0.24 -9.58
N VAL A 32 4.10 -0.32 -8.43
CA VAL A 32 3.34 0.38 -7.41
C VAL A 32 3.92 0.09 -6.05
N LEU A 33 3.60 0.96 -5.10
CA LEU A 33 3.95 0.73 -3.69
C LEU A 33 2.83 -0.06 -3.03
N PRO A 34 3.15 -0.90 -2.04
CA PRO A 34 2.13 -1.69 -1.34
C PRO A 34 1.20 -0.79 -0.53
N LYS A 35 -0.10 -1.01 -0.67
CA LYS A 35 -1.11 -0.27 0.07
C LYS A 35 -2.44 -0.98 0.00
N GLY A 36 -3.34 -0.60 0.90
CA GLY A 36 -4.69 -1.13 0.84
C GLY A 36 -5.62 -0.41 1.79
N THR A 37 -6.88 -0.80 1.75
CA THR A 37 -7.96 -0.11 2.43
C THR A 37 -7.96 -0.37 3.93
N VAL A 38 -8.23 0.69 4.69
CA VAL A 38 -8.36 0.60 6.13
C VAL A 38 -9.59 -0.23 6.47
N GLU A 39 -9.43 -1.20 7.35
CA GLU A 39 -10.54 -2.03 7.80
C GLU A 39 -11.09 -1.51 9.11
N ALA A 40 -12.34 -1.86 9.38
CA ALA A 40 -13.02 -1.37 10.58
C ALA A 40 -12.19 -1.71 11.83
N GLY A 41 -11.98 -0.71 12.67
CA GLY A 41 -11.25 -0.91 13.90
C GLY A 41 -9.75 -0.83 13.79
N GLU A 42 -9.23 -0.71 12.57
CA GLU A 42 -7.78 -0.61 12.38
C GLU A 42 -7.31 0.82 12.52
N GLU A 43 -6.13 0.99 13.11
CA GLU A 43 -5.44 2.25 13.02
C GLU A 43 -4.65 2.30 11.71
N TYR A 44 -4.34 3.50 11.26
CA TYR A 44 -3.64 3.66 9.98
C TYR A 44 -2.32 2.90 9.95
N LYS A 45 -1.56 2.95 11.05
CA LYS A 45 -0.30 2.21 11.12
C LYS A 45 -0.51 0.71 10.95
N GLU A 46 -1.57 0.20 11.57
CA GLU A 46 -1.88 -1.22 11.48
C GLU A 46 -2.21 -1.61 10.05
N THR A 47 -3.01 -0.79 9.39
CA THR A 47 -3.37 -1.04 8.00
C THR A 47 -2.12 -1.07 7.13
N ALA A 48 -1.25 -0.08 7.30
CA ALA A 48 -0.04 0.01 6.48
C ALA A 48 0.83 -1.23 6.65
N LEU A 49 1.03 -1.66 7.90
CA LEU A 49 1.86 -2.85 8.16
C LEU A 49 1.21 -4.10 7.62
N ARG A 50 -0.10 -4.23 7.79
CA ARG A 50 -0.82 -5.40 7.30
C ARG A 50 -0.75 -5.49 5.78
N GLU A 51 -0.98 -4.39 5.10
CA GLU A 51 -0.99 -4.40 3.63
C GLU A 51 0.39 -4.70 3.07
N VAL A 52 1.43 -4.14 3.68
CA VAL A 52 2.79 -4.47 3.25
C VAL A 52 3.02 -5.97 3.39
N LYS A 53 2.62 -6.54 4.52
CA LYS A 53 2.83 -7.96 4.76
C LYS A 53 2.02 -8.82 3.79
N GLU A 54 0.77 -8.45 3.57
CA GLU A 54 -0.09 -9.23 2.68
C GLU A 54 0.38 -9.19 1.24
N GLU A 55 0.81 -8.04 0.77
CA GLU A 55 1.15 -7.90 -0.63
C GLU A 55 2.56 -8.33 -0.95
N THR A 56 3.48 -8.24 0.00
CA THR A 56 4.88 -8.51 -0.27
C THR A 56 5.47 -9.65 0.54
N GLY A 57 4.81 -10.04 1.61
CA GLY A 57 5.34 -11.05 2.52
C GLY A 57 6.38 -10.51 3.48
N VAL A 58 6.67 -9.22 3.42
CA VAL A 58 7.73 -8.62 4.22
C VAL A 58 7.16 -8.09 5.54
N SER A 59 7.81 -8.42 6.64
CA SER A 59 7.53 -7.81 7.93
C SER A 59 8.39 -6.56 8.05
N ALA A 60 7.76 -5.45 8.43
CA ALA A 60 8.46 -4.18 8.48
C ALA A 60 8.10 -3.45 9.75
N SER A 61 8.94 -2.48 10.09
CA SER A 61 8.73 -1.60 11.22
C SER A 61 8.55 -0.19 10.71
N ILE A 62 7.66 0.57 11.35
CA ILE A 62 7.40 1.94 10.93
C ILE A 62 8.46 2.86 11.47
N ILE A 63 9.01 3.70 10.57
CA ILE A 63 9.95 4.73 10.96
C ILE A 63 9.18 6.02 11.23
N LYS A 64 8.34 6.45 10.29
CA LYS A 64 7.53 7.64 10.49
C LYS A 64 6.48 7.79 9.40
N TYR A 65 5.49 8.62 9.69
CA TYR A 65 4.49 9.02 8.71
C TYR A 65 5.14 10.03 7.76
N ILE A 66 4.93 9.86 6.46
CA ILE A 66 5.57 10.75 5.49
C ILE A 66 4.60 11.55 4.65
N GLY A 67 3.30 11.35 4.81
CA GLY A 67 2.35 12.18 4.12
C GLY A 67 1.26 11.40 3.44
N LYS A 68 0.40 12.11 2.73
CA LYS A 68 -0.68 11.47 2.02
C LYS A 68 -0.74 11.94 0.59
N SER A 69 -1.25 11.06 -0.28
CA SER A 69 -1.58 11.41 -1.65
C SER A 69 -3.06 11.21 -1.84
N GLN A 70 -3.60 11.85 -2.87
CA GLN A 70 -5.02 11.78 -3.18
C GLN A 70 -5.20 11.50 -4.65
N TYR A 71 -6.21 10.72 -4.96
CA TYR A 71 -6.63 10.57 -6.34
C TYR A 71 -8.12 10.24 -6.37
N SER A 72 -8.73 10.44 -7.52
CA SER A 72 -10.14 10.15 -7.67
C SER A 72 -10.37 9.40 -8.97
N PHE A 73 -11.45 8.65 -8.99
CA PHE A 73 -11.84 7.94 -10.19
C PHE A 73 -13.34 7.77 -10.19
N ASN A 74 -13.89 7.55 -11.37
CA ASN A 74 -15.32 7.40 -11.54
C ASN A 74 -15.69 5.93 -11.62
N THR A 75 -16.79 5.57 -10.97
CA THR A 75 -17.42 4.29 -11.16
C THR A 75 -18.77 4.53 -11.84
N PRO A 76 -19.46 3.49 -12.29
CA PRO A 76 -20.77 3.68 -12.88
C PRO A 76 -21.78 4.35 -11.94
N GLN A 77 -21.59 4.19 -10.63
CA GLN A 77 -22.54 4.71 -9.66
C GLN A 77 -22.13 6.05 -9.09
N ASP A 78 -20.84 6.33 -9.00
CA ASP A 78 -20.41 7.52 -8.26
C ASP A 78 -18.96 7.84 -8.54
N MET A 79 -18.55 8.99 -8.05
CA MET A 79 -17.14 9.36 -8.04
C MET A 79 -16.54 8.93 -6.71
N VAL A 80 -15.37 8.32 -6.76
CA VAL A 80 -14.66 7.90 -5.56
C VAL A 80 -13.43 8.77 -5.40
N GLU A 81 -13.27 9.35 -4.21
CA GLU A 81 -12.08 10.11 -3.87
C GLU A 81 -11.30 9.32 -2.84
N LYS A 82 -10.04 9.06 -3.10
CA LYS A 82 -9.25 8.18 -2.27
C LYS A 82 -8.04 8.90 -1.71
N ASP A 83 -7.89 8.83 -0.39
CA ASP A 83 -6.70 9.29 0.31
C ASP A 83 -5.83 8.09 0.62
N VAL A 84 -4.53 8.22 0.40
CA VAL A 84 -3.59 7.17 0.76
C VAL A 84 -2.57 7.77 1.72
N HIS A 85 -2.50 7.22 2.92
CA HIS A 85 -1.52 7.65 3.92
C HIS A 85 -0.31 6.76 3.85
N TRP A 86 0.86 7.37 3.76
CA TRP A 86 2.10 6.65 3.53
C TRP A 86 3.01 6.71 4.75
N TYR A 87 3.60 5.57 5.07
CA TYR A 87 4.56 5.46 6.16
C TYR A 87 5.89 5.00 5.62
N LEU A 88 6.95 5.63 6.11
CA LEU A 88 8.30 5.14 5.83
C LEU A 88 8.56 3.97 6.75
N MET A 89 9.05 2.88 6.19
CA MET A 89 9.25 1.64 6.93
C MET A 89 10.62 1.06 6.63
N MET A 90 11.09 0.24 7.55
CA MET A 90 12.31 -0.52 7.37
C MET A 90 11.93 -1.99 7.41
N ALA A 91 12.41 -2.76 6.45
CA ALA A 91 12.16 -4.20 6.47
C ALA A 91 12.90 -4.83 7.63
N ASP A 92 12.21 -5.69 8.35
CA ASP A 92 12.81 -6.36 9.51
C ASP A 92 13.70 -7.50 9.08
N SER A 93 13.48 -8.02 7.88
CA SER A 93 14.23 -9.16 7.40
C SER A 93 14.43 -9.02 5.92
N TYR A 94 15.49 -9.64 5.43
CA TYR A 94 15.78 -9.63 4.00
C TYR A 94 14.79 -10.48 3.22
N TYR A 95 14.27 -11.49 3.86
CA TYR A 95 13.45 -12.48 3.19
C TYR A 95 12.12 -11.88 2.79
N SER A 96 11.72 -12.12 1.55
CA SER A 96 10.47 -11.63 1.04
C SER A 96 9.72 -12.78 0.39
N LYS A 97 8.43 -12.86 0.68
CA LYS A 97 7.60 -13.91 0.13
C LYS A 97 6.32 -13.28 -0.40
N PRO A 98 6.35 -12.75 -1.61
CA PRO A 98 5.18 -12.05 -2.15
C PRO A 98 3.96 -12.95 -2.15
N GLN A 99 2.84 -12.33 -1.87
CA GLN A 99 1.57 -13.01 -1.85
C GLN A 99 0.92 -12.88 -3.21
N ARG A 100 1.19 -13.81 -4.08
CA ARG A 100 0.62 -13.75 -5.41
C ARG A 100 0.56 -15.14 -6.01
N GLU A 101 -0.18 -15.23 -7.07
CA GLU A 101 -0.30 -16.47 -7.81
C GLU A 101 0.87 -16.66 -8.73
N GLU A 102 1.30 -17.89 -8.87
CA GLU A 102 2.40 -18.23 -9.77
C GLU A 102 1.93 -18.69 -11.11
#